data_bf3a8bbb390d2f9fbf0cfefe98e8cc80
#
_entry.id   bf3a8bbb390d2f9fbf0cfefe98e8cc80
#
_cell.length_a   1.000
_cell.length_b   1.000
_cell.length_c   1.000
_cell.angle_alpha   90.00
_cell.angle_beta   90.00
_cell.angle_gamma   90.00
#
_symmetry.space_group_name_H-M   'P 1'
#
loop_
_entity.id
_entity.type
_entity.pdbx_description
1 polymer ?
#
loop_
_entity_poly.entity_id
_entity_poly.type
_entity_poly.pdbx_seq_one_letter_code
_entity_poly.pdbx_strand_id
1 'polypeptide(L)'
;MRESLKKLLHIEDTPERTALAFSIGIFLGFSPFLGLHTLAGLAVAFLFKLNRVAILLGVWSNTPWWLVPFYTFATWLGMWVIRFRIDWATLERMFQLGKEKGFLTSEFWMQIASQWGLLASFLTGSLILALLLSLIAYPLSLN
;
A
#
# COMPACT_ATOMS: atom_id res chain seq x y z
N MET A 1 -5.60 -30.33 19.02
CA MET A 1 -5.06 -28.98 18.90
C MET A 1 -4.12 -28.82 17.70
N ARG A 2 -3.15 -29.68 17.48
CA ARG A 2 -2.27 -29.68 16.28
C ARG A 2 -3.02 -29.91 14.95
N GLU A 3 -4.00 -30.79 14.95
CA GLU A 3 -4.84 -31.10 13.77
C GLU A 3 -5.78 -29.94 13.40
N SER A 4 -6.31 -29.26 14.42
CA SER A 4 -7.16 -28.08 14.20
C SER A 4 -6.37 -26.89 13.67
N LEU A 5 -5.12 -26.71 14.11
CA LEU A 5 -4.18 -25.73 13.56
C LEU A 5 -3.78 -26.05 12.13
N LYS A 6 -3.55 -27.32 11.81
CA LYS A 6 -3.28 -27.76 10.43
C LYS A 6 -4.49 -27.51 9.51
N LYS A 7 -5.72 -27.78 9.97
CA LYS A 7 -6.95 -27.46 9.22
C LYS A 7 -7.20 -25.96 9.06
N LEU A 8 -6.74 -25.14 9.99
CA LEU A 8 -6.81 -23.67 9.88
C LEU A 8 -5.74 -23.10 8.93
N LEU A 9 -4.61 -23.81 8.77
CA LEU A 9 -3.52 -23.41 7.89
C LEU A 9 -3.58 -24.06 6.50
N HIS A 10 -4.21 -25.24 6.39
CA HIS A 10 -4.48 -25.95 5.15
C HIS A 10 -5.90 -25.61 4.66
N ILE A 11 -6.06 -24.46 4.08
CA ILE A 11 -7.06 -24.29 3.05
C ILE A 11 -6.41 -24.97 1.84
N GLU A 12 -6.97 -26.08 1.39
CA GLU A 12 -6.65 -26.70 0.10
C GLU A 12 -7.10 -25.72 -0.99
N ASP A 13 -6.33 -24.67 -1.18
CA ASP A 13 -6.56 -23.69 -2.24
C ASP A 13 -5.84 -24.15 -3.49
N THR A 14 -6.52 -24.01 -4.61
CA THR A 14 -5.88 -24.17 -5.92
C THR A 14 -4.75 -23.15 -6.07
N PRO A 15 -3.74 -23.41 -6.91
CA PRO A 15 -2.68 -22.44 -7.19
C PRO A 15 -3.22 -21.08 -7.60
N GLU A 16 -4.31 -21.07 -8.37
CA GLU A 16 -4.96 -19.84 -8.85
C GLU A 16 -5.56 -19.02 -7.70
N ARG A 17 -6.20 -19.69 -6.73
CA ARG A 17 -6.78 -19.00 -5.55
C ARG A 17 -5.70 -18.48 -4.63
N THR A 18 -4.60 -19.21 -4.49
CA THR A 18 -3.42 -18.78 -3.71
C THR A 18 -2.75 -17.58 -4.38
N ALA A 19 -2.56 -17.62 -5.70
CA ALA A 19 -2.02 -16.50 -6.47
C ALA A 19 -2.92 -15.26 -6.41
N LEU A 20 -4.24 -15.44 -6.48
CA LEU A 20 -5.22 -14.37 -6.31
C LEU A 20 -5.12 -13.76 -4.90
N ALA A 21 -5.04 -14.59 -3.87
CA ALA A 21 -4.89 -14.15 -2.49
C ALA A 21 -3.63 -13.30 -2.30
N PHE A 22 -2.50 -13.79 -2.82
CA PHE A 22 -1.23 -13.06 -2.78
C PHE A 22 -1.29 -11.72 -3.53
N SER A 23 -1.88 -11.70 -4.73
CA SER A 23 -2.06 -10.48 -5.53
C SER A 23 -2.92 -9.43 -4.83
N ILE A 24 -4.02 -9.85 -4.20
CA ILE A 24 -4.86 -8.97 -3.40
C ILE A 24 -4.06 -8.44 -2.20
N GLY A 25 -3.24 -9.28 -1.58
CA GLY A 25 -2.33 -8.87 -0.53
C GLY A 25 -1.34 -7.80 -0.99
N ILE A 26 -0.74 -7.95 -2.17
CA ILE A 26 0.14 -6.95 -2.79
C ILE A 26 -0.63 -5.64 -3.01
N PHE A 27 -1.83 -5.69 -3.60
CA PHE A 27 -2.65 -4.50 -3.79
C PHE A 27 -2.88 -3.74 -2.48
N LEU A 28 -3.31 -4.44 -1.44
CA LEU A 28 -3.57 -3.83 -0.13
C LEU A 28 -2.30 -3.31 0.53
N GLY A 29 -1.19 -4.05 0.44
CA GLY A 29 0.08 -3.67 1.04
C GLY A 29 0.70 -2.42 0.43
N PHE A 30 0.51 -2.20 -0.87
CA PHE A 30 1.01 -1.03 -1.60
C PHE A 30 -0.05 0.07 -1.78
N SER A 31 -1.29 -0.17 -1.37
CA SER A 31 -2.33 0.86 -1.37
C SER A 31 -2.07 1.91 -0.29
N PRO A 32 -2.64 3.13 -0.43
CA PRO A 32 -2.38 4.21 0.52
C PRO A 32 -3.03 4.03 1.91
N PHE A 33 -3.60 2.86 2.19
CA PHE A 33 -4.25 2.53 3.48
C PHE A 33 -3.24 2.07 4.53
N LEU A 34 -2.22 2.89 4.76
CA LEU A 34 -1.16 2.61 5.74
C LEU A 34 -1.73 2.34 7.13
N GLY A 35 -1.33 1.23 7.72
CA GLY A 35 -1.77 0.78 9.04
C GLY A 35 -3.06 -0.06 9.04
N LEU A 36 -3.94 0.09 8.07
CA LEU A 36 -5.19 -0.71 7.96
C LEU A 36 -5.07 -1.88 6.99
N HIS A 37 -4.02 -1.94 6.18
CA HIS A 37 -3.82 -2.94 5.14
C HIS A 37 -3.81 -4.39 5.65
N THR A 38 -3.26 -4.64 6.85
CA THR A 38 -3.26 -5.98 7.45
C THR A 38 -4.68 -6.40 7.87
N LEU A 39 -5.43 -5.51 8.51
CA LEU A 39 -6.83 -5.78 8.89
C LEU A 39 -7.70 -5.94 7.65
N ALA A 40 -7.52 -5.10 6.63
CA ALA A 40 -8.23 -5.22 5.36
C ALA A 40 -7.91 -6.55 4.67
N GLY A 41 -6.64 -6.95 4.65
CA GLY A 41 -6.21 -8.24 4.11
C GLY A 41 -6.86 -9.43 4.81
N LEU A 42 -6.86 -9.42 6.14
CA LEU A 42 -7.54 -10.46 6.92
C LEU A 42 -9.06 -10.46 6.68
N ALA A 43 -9.71 -9.30 6.65
CA ALA A 43 -11.14 -9.20 6.36
C ALA A 43 -11.48 -9.80 4.98
N VAL A 44 -10.71 -9.44 3.95
CA VAL A 44 -10.88 -10.01 2.60
C VAL A 44 -10.65 -11.53 2.61
N ALA A 45 -9.61 -12.01 3.30
CA ALA A 45 -9.33 -13.44 3.42
C ALA A 45 -10.49 -14.20 4.06
N PHE A 46 -11.13 -13.65 5.09
CA PHE A 46 -12.28 -14.25 5.75
C PHE A 46 -13.55 -14.20 4.89
N LEU A 47 -13.84 -13.05 4.30
CA LEU A 47 -15.06 -12.85 3.49
C LEU A 47 -15.08 -13.74 2.24
N PHE A 48 -13.95 -13.85 1.56
CA PHE A 48 -13.83 -14.61 0.30
C PHE A 48 -13.24 -16.01 0.49
N LYS A 49 -12.99 -16.42 1.74
CA LYS A 49 -12.40 -17.72 2.10
C LYS A 49 -11.10 -17.99 1.33
N LEU A 50 -10.24 -16.98 1.24
CA LEU A 50 -8.94 -17.06 0.56
C LEU A 50 -7.84 -17.47 1.52
N ASN A 51 -6.71 -17.90 0.97
CA ASN A 51 -5.53 -18.27 1.74
C ASN A 51 -4.99 -17.06 2.54
N ARG A 52 -5.15 -17.12 3.86
CA ARG A 52 -4.77 -16.04 4.79
C ARG A 52 -3.27 -15.79 4.78
N VAL A 53 -2.48 -16.86 4.68
CA VAL A 53 -1.02 -16.76 4.66
C VAL A 53 -0.56 -16.06 3.39
N ALA A 54 -1.12 -16.43 2.24
CA ALA A 54 -0.80 -15.80 0.96
C ALA A 54 -1.15 -14.31 0.95
N ILE A 55 -2.33 -13.93 1.47
CA ILE A 55 -2.70 -12.50 1.60
C ILE A 55 -1.72 -11.75 2.51
N LEU A 56 -1.40 -12.29 3.68
CA LEU A 56 -0.48 -11.64 4.62
C LEU A 56 0.92 -11.49 4.05
N LEU A 57 1.42 -12.49 3.34
CA LEU A 57 2.70 -12.39 2.63
C LEU A 57 2.68 -11.27 1.59
N GLY A 58 1.59 -11.15 0.83
CA GLY A 58 1.41 -10.05 -0.11
C GLY A 58 1.38 -8.69 0.59
N VAL A 59 0.58 -8.55 1.65
CA VAL A 59 0.48 -7.32 2.45
C VAL A 59 1.84 -6.89 3.02
N TRP A 60 2.62 -7.83 3.53
CA TRP A 60 3.90 -7.56 4.16
C TRP A 60 5.08 -7.48 3.19
N SER A 61 4.84 -7.65 1.90
CA SER A 61 5.86 -7.43 0.87
C SER A 61 6.31 -5.97 0.78
N ASN A 62 5.46 -5.04 1.22
CA ASN A 62 5.83 -3.62 1.33
C ASN A 62 6.60 -3.39 2.64
N THR A 63 7.89 -3.66 2.61
CA THR A 63 8.77 -3.47 3.77
C THR A 63 9.05 -1.99 4.03
N PRO A 64 9.40 -1.59 5.29
CA PRO A 64 9.69 -0.19 5.63
C PRO A 64 10.74 0.48 4.74
N TRP A 65 11.71 -0.28 4.24
CA TRP A 65 12.76 0.23 3.34
C TRP A 65 12.24 0.71 1.98
N TRP A 66 11.15 0.10 1.50
CA TRP A 66 10.51 0.45 0.23
C TRP A 66 9.45 1.55 0.36
N LEU A 67 8.97 1.83 1.58
CA LEU A 67 7.92 2.82 1.80
C LEU A 67 8.26 4.18 1.20
N VAL A 68 9.41 4.73 1.56
CA VAL A 68 9.80 6.08 1.13
C VAL A 68 9.99 6.16 -0.39
N PRO A 69 10.83 5.33 -1.03
CA PRO A 69 11.02 5.42 -2.48
C PRO A 69 9.74 5.09 -3.25
N PHE A 70 8.96 4.12 -2.80
CA PHE A 70 7.71 3.74 -3.46
C PHE A 70 6.69 4.87 -3.45
N TYR A 71 6.38 5.43 -2.28
CA TYR A 71 5.39 6.50 -2.18
C TYR A 71 5.86 7.83 -2.74
N THR A 72 7.16 8.10 -2.77
CA THR A 72 7.72 9.24 -3.49
C THR A 72 7.47 9.10 -4.98
N PHE A 73 7.78 7.95 -5.57
CA PHE A 73 7.52 7.67 -6.97
C PHE A 73 6.02 7.66 -7.28
N ALA A 74 5.21 7.05 -6.42
CA ALA A 74 3.76 7.04 -6.54
C ALA A 74 3.17 8.45 -6.58
N THR A 75 3.62 9.32 -5.66
CA THR A 75 3.18 10.72 -5.62
C THR A 75 3.58 11.48 -6.88
N TRP A 76 4.82 11.27 -7.34
CA TRP A 76 5.29 11.86 -8.60
C TRP A 76 4.44 11.41 -9.80
N LEU A 77 4.16 10.11 -9.91
CA LEU A 77 3.29 9.56 -10.94
C LEU A 77 1.88 10.15 -10.84
N GLY A 78 1.33 10.24 -9.65
CA GLY A 78 0.02 10.84 -9.42
C GLY A 78 -0.03 12.32 -9.82
N MET A 79 1.00 13.10 -9.50
CA MET A 79 1.11 14.49 -9.94
C MET A 79 1.09 14.60 -11.47
N TRP A 80 1.77 13.68 -12.15
CA TRP A 80 1.76 13.63 -13.61
C TRP A 80 0.39 13.27 -14.18
N VAL A 81 -0.30 12.29 -13.58
CA VAL A 81 -1.62 11.83 -14.02
C VAL A 81 -2.70 12.91 -13.83
N ILE A 82 -2.77 13.52 -12.66
CA ILE A 82 -3.77 14.57 -12.37
C ILE A 82 -3.33 15.96 -12.82
N ARG A 83 -2.14 16.05 -13.45
CA ARG A 83 -1.53 17.32 -13.92
C ARG A 83 -1.36 18.37 -12.82
N PHE A 84 -1.17 17.93 -11.59
CA PHE A 84 -0.87 18.81 -10.47
C PHE A 84 0.63 19.17 -10.48
N ARG A 85 0.92 20.44 -10.25
CA ARG A 85 2.28 20.93 -10.07
C ARG A 85 2.38 21.61 -8.72
N ILE A 86 3.32 21.17 -7.91
CA ILE A 86 3.70 21.87 -6.69
C ILE A 86 4.76 22.93 -7.05
N ASP A 87 4.61 24.14 -6.54
CA ASP A 87 5.62 25.16 -6.75
C ASP A 87 6.80 24.97 -5.78
N TRP A 88 7.97 25.45 -6.21
CA TRP A 88 9.19 25.28 -5.43
C TRP A 88 9.10 25.96 -4.05
N ALA A 89 8.45 27.12 -3.97
CA ALA A 89 8.28 27.87 -2.72
C ALA A 89 7.43 27.11 -1.69
N THR A 90 6.44 26.33 -2.14
CA THR A 90 5.63 25.49 -1.25
C THR A 90 6.45 24.31 -0.73
N LEU A 91 7.24 23.64 -1.56
CA LEU A 91 8.14 22.59 -1.16
C LEU A 91 9.17 23.08 -0.13
N GLU A 92 9.79 24.21 -0.38
CA GLU A 92 10.76 24.81 0.53
C GLU A 92 10.15 25.14 1.89
N ARG A 93 8.96 25.74 1.91
CA ARG A 93 8.22 26.02 3.16
C ARG A 93 7.91 24.73 3.94
N MET A 94 7.49 23.67 3.27
CA MET A 94 7.22 22.38 3.90
C MET A 94 8.50 21.77 4.51
N PHE A 95 9.61 21.86 3.78
CA PHE A 95 10.89 21.36 4.24
C PHE A 95 11.42 22.16 5.45
N GLN A 96 11.31 23.49 5.42
CA GLN A 96 11.68 24.35 6.55
C GLN A 96 10.83 24.07 7.79
N LEU A 97 9.53 23.90 7.62
CA LEU A 97 8.61 23.54 8.70
C LEU A 97 9.01 22.19 9.34
N GLY A 98 9.36 21.20 8.52
CA GLY A 98 9.85 19.92 9.01
C GLY A 98 11.17 20.03 9.79
N LYS A 99 12.07 20.90 9.37
CA LYS A 99 13.34 21.18 10.08
C LYS A 99 13.11 21.90 11.40
N GLU A 100 12.24 22.90 11.45
CA GLU A 100 12.01 23.73 12.62
C GLU A 100 11.18 23.02 13.69
N LYS A 101 10.10 22.35 13.31
CA LYS A 101 9.13 21.75 14.22
C LYS A 101 9.23 20.23 14.31
N GLY A 102 9.96 19.61 13.40
CA GLY A 102 10.12 18.16 13.29
C GLY A 102 9.11 17.52 12.35
N PHE A 103 9.57 16.51 11.59
CA PHE A 103 8.77 15.79 10.59
C PHE A 103 7.69 14.87 11.21
N LEU A 104 7.70 14.65 12.52
CA LEU A 104 6.71 13.82 13.23
C LEU A 104 5.62 14.64 13.93
N THR A 105 5.64 15.97 13.81
CA THR A 105 4.65 16.84 14.46
C THR A 105 3.33 16.86 13.70
N SER A 106 2.23 17.04 14.44
CA SER A 106 0.90 17.18 13.86
C SER A 106 0.79 18.40 12.93
N GLU A 107 1.52 19.48 13.24
CA GLU A 107 1.53 20.70 12.43
C GLU A 107 2.13 20.45 11.04
N PHE A 108 3.22 19.69 10.96
CA PHE A 108 3.82 19.29 9.68
C PHE A 108 2.83 18.49 8.84
N TRP A 109 2.17 17.48 9.41
CA TRP A 109 1.22 16.63 8.71
C TRP A 109 -0.07 17.35 8.32
N MET A 110 -0.55 18.28 9.15
CA MET A 110 -1.67 19.15 8.79
C MET A 110 -1.34 20.05 7.61
N GLN A 111 -0.13 20.58 7.53
CA GLN A 111 0.33 21.37 6.39
C GLN A 111 0.36 20.55 5.10
N ILE A 112 0.85 19.30 5.16
CA ILE A 112 0.80 18.37 4.02
C ILE A 112 -0.65 18.08 3.62
N ALA A 113 -1.51 17.77 4.59
CA ALA A 113 -2.92 17.47 4.34
C ALA A 113 -3.71 18.66 3.77
N SER A 114 -3.29 19.89 4.05
CA SER A 114 -3.89 21.09 3.47
C SER A 114 -3.65 21.23 1.97
N GLN A 115 -2.65 20.53 1.44
CA GLN A 115 -2.32 20.51 0.01
C GLN A 115 -3.13 19.41 -0.71
N TRP A 116 -4.37 19.68 -1.01
CA TRP A 116 -5.28 18.72 -1.67
C TRP A 116 -4.71 18.09 -2.95
N GLY A 117 -4.00 18.87 -3.76
CA GLY A 117 -3.37 18.38 -4.98
C GLY A 117 -2.28 17.35 -4.69
N LEU A 118 -1.49 17.53 -3.63
CA LEU A 118 -0.46 16.61 -3.21
C LEU A 118 -1.07 15.31 -2.65
N LEU A 119 -2.09 15.44 -1.82
CA LEU A 119 -2.82 14.31 -1.26
C LEU A 119 -3.52 13.49 -2.38
N ALA A 120 -4.20 14.18 -3.30
CA ALA A 120 -4.83 13.52 -4.45
C ALA A 120 -3.79 12.83 -5.34
N SER A 121 -2.62 13.42 -5.54
CA SER A 121 -1.50 12.81 -6.28
C SER A 121 -1.00 11.55 -5.59
N PHE A 122 -0.80 11.61 -4.29
CA PHE A 122 -0.40 10.46 -3.48
C PHE A 122 -1.40 9.31 -3.59
N LEU A 123 -2.68 9.58 -3.39
CA LEU A 123 -3.75 8.57 -3.47
C LEU A 123 -3.84 7.97 -4.88
N THR A 124 -3.90 8.80 -5.91
CA THR A 124 -4.03 8.36 -7.30
C THR A 124 -2.83 7.52 -7.74
N GLY A 125 -1.63 8.01 -7.51
CA GLY A 125 -0.41 7.30 -7.92
C GLY A 125 -0.21 6.00 -7.16
N SER A 126 -0.48 5.98 -5.85
CA SER A 126 -0.37 4.76 -5.04
C SER A 126 -1.37 3.69 -5.47
N LEU A 127 -2.61 4.06 -5.75
CA LEU A 127 -3.62 3.11 -6.23
C LEU A 127 -3.27 2.55 -7.61
N ILE A 128 -2.80 3.38 -8.54
CA ILE A 128 -2.36 2.94 -9.87
C ILE A 128 -1.21 1.94 -9.73
N LEU A 129 -0.17 2.28 -8.98
CA LEU A 129 0.99 1.40 -8.80
C LEU A 129 0.62 0.11 -8.06
N ALA A 130 -0.19 0.20 -7.01
CA ALA A 130 -0.67 -0.97 -6.28
C ALA A 130 -1.44 -1.93 -7.18
N LEU A 131 -2.30 -1.39 -8.05
CA LEU A 131 -3.04 -2.18 -9.03
C LEU A 131 -2.11 -2.84 -10.05
N LEU A 132 -1.16 -2.09 -10.61
CA LEU A 132 -0.19 -2.64 -11.57
C LEU A 132 0.68 -3.74 -10.94
N LEU A 133 1.18 -3.53 -9.72
CA LEU A 133 1.96 -4.54 -9.00
C LEU A 133 1.12 -5.80 -8.72
N SER A 134 -0.13 -5.63 -8.32
CA SER A 134 -1.06 -6.74 -8.08
C SER A 134 -1.31 -7.55 -9.36
N LEU A 135 -1.54 -6.88 -10.48
CA LEU A 135 -1.75 -7.53 -11.78
C LEU A 135 -0.51 -8.31 -12.25
N ILE A 136 0.69 -7.80 -11.96
CA ILE A 136 1.96 -8.49 -12.26
C ILE A 136 2.19 -9.64 -11.29
N ALA A 137 1.88 -9.46 -10.00
CA ALA A 137 2.08 -10.47 -8.98
C ALA A 137 1.25 -11.74 -9.22
N TYR A 138 0.07 -11.62 -9.82
CA TYR A 138 -0.81 -12.75 -10.10
C TYR A 138 -0.15 -13.81 -11.00
N PRO A 139 0.28 -13.51 -12.22
CA PRO A 139 0.92 -14.51 -13.08
C PRO A 139 2.28 -14.98 -12.54
N LEU A 140 3.02 -14.12 -11.83
CA LEU A 140 4.31 -14.52 -11.22
C LEU A 140 4.14 -15.52 -10.10
N SER A 141 3.06 -15.46 -9.34
CA SER A 141 2.77 -16.38 -8.25
C SER A 141 2.09 -17.68 -8.68
N LEU A 142 1.67 -17.78 -9.95
CA LEU A 142 1.15 -19.01 -10.55
C LEU A 142 2.26 -19.99 -10.98
N ASN A 143 3.49 -19.50 -11.23
CA ASN A 143 4.64 -20.30 -11.63
C ASN A 143 5.47 -20.70 -10.41
#